data_3f0a4dc3b548b43bc4fc20be45edbf88
#
_entry.id   3f0a4dc3b548b43bc4fc20be45edbf88
#
_cell.length_a   1.000
_cell.length_b   1.000
_cell.length_c   1.000
_cell.angle_alpha   90.00
_cell.angle_beta   90.00
_cell.angle_gamma   90.00
#
_symmetry.space_group_name_H-M   'P 1'
#
loop_
_entity.id
_entity.type
_entity.pdbx_description
1 polymer ?
#
loop_
_entity_poly.entity_id
_entity_poly.type
_entity_poly.pdbx_seq_one_letter_code
_entity_poly.pdbx_strand_id
1 'polypeptide(L)'
;SYKQKRSTLHHEASIFYLRSIKVAQWVHGRAIDDGLEVEMWAGDVAGCADISDDLSLAYTPGVAQPCLEIQKGISKSYDLTRRGNLVAVVTDGTAVLGLGDIGPEAGMPVMEGKCALFKRFGNVDAIPLCIRSKDVDEIVNTVRLLAGSFGGVNLEDISAPRCFEIEKRLKECCDIPIFHDDQHGTAVVCLAA
;
A
#
# COMPACT_ATOMS: atom_id res chain seq x y z
N SER A 1 -10.19 -8.32 -46.55
CA SER A 1 -11.27 -9.25 -46.22
C SER A 1 -11.60 -9.14 -44.74
N TYR A 2 -12.83 -9.46 -44.36
CA TYR A 2 -13.37 -9.32 -43.00
C TYR A 2 -12.58 -10.13 -41.94
N LYS A 3 -12.07 -11.29 -42.31
CA LYS A 3 -11.22 -12.15 -41.43
C LYS A 3 -9.86 -11.50 -41.10
N GLN A 4 -9.27 -10.77 -42.01
CA GLN A 4 -7.99 -10.12 -41.82
C GLN A 4 -8.07 -8.92 -40.87
N LYS A 5 -9.16 -8.12 -40.97
CA LYS A 5 -9.44 -7.02 -40.02
C LYS A 5 -9.70 -7.51 -38.59
N ARG A 6 -10.36 -8.68 -38.43
CA ARG A 6 -10.63 -9.27 -37.12
C ARG A 6 -9.34 -9.81 -36.43
N SER A 7 -8.41 -10.34 -37.20
CA SER A 7 -7.09 -10.81 -36.72
C SER A 7 -6.23 -9.63 -36.28
N THR A 8 -6.20 -8.53 -37.01
CA THR A 8 -5.44 -7.32 -36.69
C THR A 8 -5.99 -6.65 -35.44
N LEU A 9 -7.30 -6.52 -35.29
CA LEU A 9 -7.96 -5.97 -34.10
C LEU A 9 -7.70 -6.79 -32.83
N HIS A 10 -7.66 -8.14 -32.95
CA HIS A 10 -7.30 -9.00 -31.81
C HIS A 10 -5.83 -8.87 -31.42
N HIS A 11 -4.94 -8.72 -32.38
CA HIS A 11 -3.52 -8.54 -32.12
C HIS A 11 -3.23 -7.18 -31.48
N GLU A 12 -3.83 -6.11 -31.98
CA GLU A 12 -3.73 -4.77 -31.40
C GLU A 12 -4.32 -4.70 -29.99
N ALA A 13 -5.49 -5.32 -29.76
CA ALA A 13 -6.07 -5.43 -28.43
C ALA A 13 -5.21 -6.20 -27.45
N SER A 14 -4.53 -7.27 -27.91
CA SER A 14 -3.60 -8.05 -27.06
C SER A 14 -2.33 -7.26 -26.73
N ILE A 15 -1.79 -6.49 -27.68
CA ILE A 15 -0.63 -5.61 -27.45
C ILE A 15 -1.01 -4.48 -26.50
N PHE A 16 -2.18 -3.87 -26.67
CA PHE A 16 -2.69 -2.83 -25.78
C PHE A 16 -2.91 -3.37 -24.37
N TYR A 17 -3.48 -4.55 -24.22
CA TYR A 17 -3.66 -5.25 -22.95
C TYR A 17 -2.31 -5.47 -22.23
N LEU A 18 -1.31 -6.02 -22.92
CA LEU A 18 0.01 -6.26 -22.35
C LEU A 18 0.73 -4.95 -21.96
N ARG A 19 0.57 -3.89 -22.77
CA ARG A 19 1.10 -2.56 -22.45
C ARG A 19 0.42 -1.97 -21.21
N SER A 20 -0.90 -2.03 -21.13
CA SER A 20 -1.67 -1.51 -19.98
C SER A 20 -1.29 -2.21 -18.67
N ILE A 21 -1.08 -3.54 -18.70
CA ILE A 21 -0.60 -4.28 -17.52
C ILE A 21 0.82 -3.83 -17.13
N LYS A 22 1.73 -3.68 -18.10
CA LYS A 22 3.10 -3.22 -17.83
C LYS A 22 3.14 -1.80 -17.27
N VAL A 23 2.33 -0.90 -17.81
CA VAL A 23 2.23 0.48 -17.29
C VAL A 23 1.61 0.49 -15.90
N ALA A 24 0.56 -0.30 -15.65
CA ALA A 24 0.00 -0.42 -14.31
C ALA A 24 1.03 -0.93 -13.29
N GLN A 25 1.84 -1.92 -13.65
CA GLN A 25 2.95 -2.39 -12.82
C GLN A 25 4.03 -1.32 -12.63
N TRP A 26 4.30 -0.50 -13.63
CA TRP A 26 5.28 0.58 -13.57
C TRP A 26 4.77 1.77 -12.73
N VAL A 27 3.55 2.24 -12.96
CA VAL A 27 2.89 3.31 -12.18
C VAL A 27 2.75 2.92 -10.70
N HIS A 28 2.62 1.63 -10.41
CA HIS A 28 2.42 1.12 -9.06
C HIS A 28 3.70 0.55 -8.40
N GLY A 29 4.89 0.98 -8.84
CA GLY A 29 6.12 0.83 -8.07
C GLY A 29 6.91 -0.46 -8.29
N ARG A 30 6.66 -1.19 -9.35
CA ARG A 30 7.57 -2.24 -9.84
C ARG A 30 8.30 -1.76 -11.09
N ALA A 31 9.22 -0.80 -10.95
CA ALA A 31 10.30 -0.66 -11.90
C ALA A 31 11.27 -1.82 -11.65
N ILE A 32 11.02 -2.93 -12.30
CA ILE A 32 11.98 -4.02 -12.37
C ILE A 32 12.90 -3.68 -13.53
N ASP A 33 14.17 -3.46 -13.18
CA ASP A 33 15.31 -3.38 -14.08
C ASP A 33 15.40 -2.10 -14.93
N ASP A 34 16.27 -1.19 -14.50
CA ASP A 34 17.14 -0.32 -15.30
C ASP A 34 17.69 0.89 -14.51
N GLY A 35 17.68 0.83 -13.17
CA GLY A 35 18.34 1.86 -12.34
C GLY A 35 17.65 3.22 -12.30
N LEU A 36 16.40 3.34 -12.72
CA LEU A 36 15.58 4.53 -12.56
C LEU A 36 14.70 4.37 -11.30
N GLU A 37 15.14 4.95 -10.19
CA GLU A 37 14.27 5.20 -9.04
C GLU A 37 13.25 6.26 -9.43
N VAL A 38 12.06 5.84 -9.86
CA VAL A 38 10.93 6.75 -10.03
C VAL A 38 10.11 6.72 -8.74
N GLU A 39 10.37 7.65 -7.84
CA GLU A 39 9.47 7.96 -6.74
C GLU A 39 8.20 8.60 -7.33
N MET A 40 7.21 7.80 -7.63
CA MET A 40 5.89 8.30 -8.00
C MET A 40 4.96 8.35 -6.78
N TRP A 41 5.05 9.39 -6.00
CA TRP A 41 3.89 9.94 -5.31
C TRP A 41 3.09 10.77 -6.32
N ALA A 42 1.76 10.72 -6.21
CA ALA A 42 0.84 11.46 -7.07
C ALA A 42 1.21 12.96 -7.12
N GLY A 43 1.98 13.36 -8.11
CA GLY A 43 2.47 14.74 -8.29
C GLY A 43 3.69 14.88 -9.17
N ASP A 44 4.50 13.86 -9.34
CA ASP A 44 5.71 13.97 -10.13
C ASP A 44 5.66 13.08 -11.39
N VAL A 45 4.84 13.51 -12.36
CA VAL A 45 4.84 12.98 -13.73
C VAL A 45 5.85 13.74 -14.61
N ALA A 46 6.76 14.49 -13.99
CA ALA A 46 7.67 15.42 -14.67
C ALA A 46 8.78 14.75 -15.50
N GLY A 47 8.84 13.42 -15.57
CA GLY A 47 9.84 12.69 -16.34
C GLY A 47 9.32 11.94 -17.57
N CYS A 48 8.01 11.94 -17.86
CA CYS A 48 7.44 11.26 -19.02
C CYS A 48 7.53 12.14 -20.26
N ALA A 49 8.26 11.68 -21.26
CA ALA A 49 8.52 12.44 -22.50
C ALA A 49 7.28 12.61 -23.41
N ASP A 50 6.21 11.86 -23.18
CA ASP A 50 4.94 12.00 -23.89
C ASP A 50 3.73 11.64 -23.00
N ILE A 51 3.27 12.65 -22.22
CA ILE A 51 2.24 12.52 -21.20
C ILE A 51 0.91 11.99 -21.76
N SER A 52 0.60 12.26 -23.02
CA SER A 52 -0.71 11.91 -23.59
C SER A 52 -0.87 10.41 -23.83
N ASP A 53 0.16 9.75 -24.37
CA ASP A 53 0.13 8.31 -24.64
C ASP A 53 0.24 7.50 -23.34
N ASP A 54 1.11 7.92 -22.42
CA ASP A 54 1.28 7.29 -21.12
C ASP A 54 0.03 7.44 -20.25
N LEU A 55 -0.65 8.58 -20.26
CA LEU A 55 -1.92 8.78 -19.57
C LEU A 55 -3.04 7.89 -20.11
N SER A 56 -3.07 7.63 -21.41
CA SER A 56 -4.07 6.74 -22.01
C SER A 56 -3.89 5.29 -21.56
N LEU A 57 -2.66 4.89 -21.20
CA LEU A 57 -2.34 3.57 -20.67
C LEU A 57 -2.52 3.50 -19.14
N ALA A 58 -2.04 4.52 -18.43
CA ALA A 58 -2.04 4.55 -16.96
C ALA A 58 -3.42 4.91 -16.37
N TYR A 59 -4.25 5.61 -17.13
CA TYR A 59 -5.59 6.01 -16.71
C TYR A 59 -6.64 5.54 -17.72
N THR A 60 -7.37 6.42 -18.36
CA THR A 60 -8.46 6.03 -19.26
C THR A 60 -7.99 6.05 -20.72
N PRO A 61 -8.19 4.94 -21.50
CA PRO A 61 -8.94 3.70 -21.22
C PRO A 61 -8.11 2.55 -20.64
N GLY A 62 -6.78 2.63 -20.61
CA GLY A 62 -5.86 1.51 -20.28
C GLY A 62 -6.09 0.90 -18.90
N VAL A 63 -6.39 1.72 -17.89
CA VAL A 63 -6.62 1.29 -16.50
C VAL A 63 -7.80 0.31 -16.36
N ALA A 64 -8.71 0.25 -17.32
CA ALA A 64 -9.83 -0.70 -17.29
C ALA A 64 -9.37 -2.17 -17.31
N GLN A 65 -8.25 -2.47 -17.96
CA GLN A 65 -7.76 -3.84 -18.06
C GLN A 65 -7.32 -4.42 -16.72
N PRO A 66 -6.43 -3.80 -15.93
CA PRO A 66 -6.11 -4.28 -14.59
C PRO A 66 -7.32 -4.32 -13.66
N CYS A 67 -8.28 -3.38 -13.77
CA CYS A 67 -9.50 -3.43 -12.98
C CYS A 67 -10.32 -4.70 -13.27
N LEU A 68 -10.51 -5.06 -14.54
CA LEU A 68 -11.22 -6.27 -14.94
C LEU A 68 -10.50 -7.55 -14.52
N GLU A 69 -9.17 -7.55 -14.53
CA GLU A 69 -8.38 -8.69 -14.05
C GLU A 69 -8.50 -8.88 -12.53
N ILE A 70 -8.46 -7.79 -11.76
CA ILE A 70 -8.67 -7.83 -10.31
C ILE A 70 -10.10 -8.27 -9.97
N GLN A 71 -11.10 -7.82 -10.75
CA GLN A 71 -12.48 -8.24 -10.57
C GLN A 71 -12.66 -9.76 -10.73
N LYS A 72 -11.91 -10.40 -11.63
CA LYS A 72 -11.90 -11.87 -11.80
C LYS A 72 -11.21 -12.61 -10.66
N GLY A 73 -10.31 -11.95 -9.93
CA GLY A 73 -9.58 -12.55 -8.82
C GLY A 73 -8.87 -11.49 -7.99
N ILE A 74 -9.38 -11.23 -6.78
CA ILE A 74 -8.90 -10.16 -5.87
C ILE A 74 -7.40 -10.27 -5.56
N SER A 75 -6.85 -11.49 -5.50
CA SER A 75 -5.41 -11.71 -5.28
C SER A 75 -4.51 -11.02 -6.30
N LYS A 76 -4.99 -10.80 -7.53
CA LYS A 76 -4.25 -10.06 -8.55
C LYS A 76 -4.01 -8.59 -8.17
N SER A 77 -4.74 -8.05 -7.19
CA SER A 77 -4.49 -6.71 -6.68
C SER A 77 -3.09 -6.54 -6.10
N TYR A 78 -2.48 -7.59 -5.57
CA TYR A 78 -1.11 -7.55 -5.07
C TYR A 78 -0.06 -7.42 -6.17
N ASP A 79 -0.37 -7.90 -7.38
CA ASP A 79 0.53 -7.83 -8.53
C ASP A 79 0.27 -6.63 -9.43
N LEU A 80 -1.00 -6.20 -9.52
CA LEU A 80 -1.44 -5.15 -10.46
C LEU A 80 -1.61 -3.77 -9.80
N THR A 81 -1.39 -3.66 -8.49
CA THR A 81 -1.43 -2.39 -7.76
C THR A 81 -0.28 -2.28 -6.76
N ARG A 82 -0.15 -1.11 -6.12
CA ARG A 82 0.82 -0.93 -5.03
C ARG A 82 0.50 -1.74 -3.78
N ARG A 83 -0.69 -2.33 -3.68
CA ARG A 83 -1.13 -3.11 -2.54
C ARG A 83 -0.08 -4.15 -2.10
N GLY A 84 0.60 -4.80 -3.05
CA GLY A 84 1.61 -5.82 -2.77
C GLY A 84 2.87 -5.32 -2.04
N ASN A 85 3.14 -4.01 -2.06
CA ASN A 85 4.32 -3.42 -1.43
C ASN A 85 4.00 -2.14 -0.64
N LEU A 86 2.78 -1.99 -0.15
CA LEU A 86 2.34 -0.81 0.60
C LEU A 86 1.83 -1.20 1.99
N VAL A 87 2.45 -0.64 3.04
CA VAL A 87 2.10 -0.85 4.44
C VAL A 87 1.47 0.41 5.02
N ALA A 88 0.40 0.26 5.81
CA ALA A 88 -0.11 1.34 6.65
C ALA A 88 0.59 1.34 8.00
N VAL A 89 1.16 2.47 8.41
CA VAL A 89 1.67 2.71 9.76
C VAL A 89 0.60 3.45 10.54
N VAL A 90 -0.08 2.74 11.45
CA VAL A 90 -1.29 3.21 12.12
C VAL A 90 -1.01 3.56 13.57
N THR A 91 -1.42 4.74 14.00
CA THR A 91 -1.31 5.21 15.38
C THR A 91 -2.54 5.99 15.84
N ASP A 92 -2.77 6.02 17.14
CA ASP A 92 -3.64 7.01 17.79
C ASP A 92 -2.84 8.03 18.64
N GLY A 93 -1.50 7.90 18.65
CA GLY A 93 -0.57 8.81 19.33
C GLY A 93 -0.64 8.75 20.85
N THR A 94 -1.09 7.63 21.44
CA THR A 94 -1.30 7.51 22.89
C THR A 94 -0.10 6.99 23.66
N ALA A 95 0.95 6.50 22.99
CA ALA A 95 2.14 5.93 23.64
C ALA A 95 3.43 6.25 22.86
N VAL A 96 3.57 7.50 22.44
CA VAL A 96 4.74 7.95 21.68
C VAL A 96 5.98 7.92 22.57
N LEU A 97 7.03 7.23 22.13
CA LEU A 97 8.23 6.95 22.92
C LEU A 97 8.85 8.24 23.52
N GLY A 98 8.93 8.26 24.85
CA GLY A 98 9.47 9.38 25.61
C GLY A 98 8.55 10.59 25.77
N LEU A 99 7.40 10.63 25.07
CA LEU A 99 6.47 11.76 25.10
C LEU A 99 5.09 11.38 25.67
N GLY A 100 4.71 10.10 25.59
CA GLY A 100 3.43 9.60 26.09
C GLY A 100 2.26 9.90 25.16
N ASP A 101 1.12 10.27 25.75
CA ASP A 101 -0.12 10.55 25.02
C ASP A 101 -0.12 12.00 24.52
N ILE A 102 0.38 12.19 23.31
CA ILE A 102 0.46 13.50 22.64
C ILE A 102 -0.56 13.70 21.52
N GLY A 103 -1.34 12.65 21.24
CA GLY A 103 -2.36 12.65 20.19
C GLY A 103 -1.83 12.32 18.80
N PRO A 104 -2.77 12.01 17.88
CA PRO A 104 -2.41 11.42 16.58
C PRO A 104 -1.63 12.38 15.67
N GLU A 105 -1.98 13.66 15.61
CA GLU A 105 -1.29 14.61 14.74
C GLU A 105 0.13 14.91 15.22
N ALA A 106 0.33 15.00 16.53
CA ALA A 106 1.66 15.22 17.09
C ALA A 106 2.56 13.99 16.96
N GLY A 107 1.97 12.78 16.84
CA GLY A 107 2.68 11.54 16.54
C GLY A 107 3.09 11.38 15.08
N MET A 108 2.53 12.16 14.15
CA MET A 108 2.79 12.04 12.71
C MET A 108 4.29 12.03 12.35
N PRO A 109 5.16 12.91 12.86
CA PRO A 109 6.59 12.88 12.51
C PRO A 109 7.29 11.56 12.85
N VAL A 110 6.88 10.89 13.93
CA VAL A 110 7.41 9.57 14.31
C VAL A 110 6.95 8.52 13.31
N MET A 111 5.69 8.57 12.89
CA MET A 111 5.13 7.66 11.89
C MET A 111 5.80 7.83 10.51
N GLU A 112 6.09 9.06 10.10
CA GLU A 112 6.88 9.34 8.87
C GLU A 112 8.29 8.77 8.99
N GLY A 113 8.93 8.90 10.14
CA GLY A 113 10.22 8.27 10.44
C GLY A 113 10.15 6.74 10.32
N LYS A 114 9.08 6.11 10.85
CA LYS A 114 8.84 4.67 10.69
C LYS A 114 8.68 4.28 9.22
N CYS A 115 7.94 5.06 8.44
CA CYS A 115 7.80 4.84 6.99
C CYS A 115 9.16 4.88 6.27
N ALA A 116 10.03 5.82 6.61
CA ALA A 116 11.39 5.89 6.08
C ALA A 116 12.23 4.64 6.43
N LEU A 117 12.06 4.06 7.64
CA LEU A 117 12.72 2.80 8.02
C LEU A 117 12.20 1.62 7.19
N PHE A 118 10.89 1.51 6.97
CA PHE A 118 10.31 0.49 6.07
C PHE A 118 10.94 0.56 4.69
N LYS A 119 11.05 1.77 4.12
CA LYS A 119 11.66 1.97 2.81
C LYS A 119 13.15 1.61 2.83
N ARG A 120 13.89 2.13 3.81
CA ARG A 120 15.36 1.97 3.85
C ARG A 120 15.82 0.54 4.07
N PHE A 121 15.14 -0.22 4.93
CA PHE A 121 15.58 -1.55 5.35
C PHE A 121 14.80 -2.69 4.68
N GLY A 122 13.54 -2.46 4.34
CA GLY A 122 12.67 -3.48 3.74
C GLY A 122 12.35 -3.27 2.26
N ASN A 123 12.74 -2.12 1.70
CA ASN A 123 12.27 -1.67 0.37
C ASN A 123 10.74 -1.74 0.23
N VAL A 124 10.05 -1.52 1.35
CA VAL A 124 8.59 -1.50 1.43
C VAL A 124 8.13 -0.04 1.49
N ASP A 125 7.16 0.30 0.68
CA ASP A 125 6.51 1.60 0.76
C ASP A 125 5.56 1.63 1.95
N ALA A 126 5.54 2.74 2.67
CA ALA A 126 4.67 2.87 3.82
C ALA A 126 4.08 4.28 3.91
N ILE A 127 2.84 4.38 4.42
CA ILE A 127 2.19 5.66 4.65
C ILE A 127 1.67 5.73 6.09
N PRO A 128 1.77 6.90 6.76
CA PRO A 128 1.26 7.10 8.10
C PRO A 128 -0.26 7.34 8.08
N LEU A 129 -0.97 6.70 9.00
CA LEU A 129 -2.40 6.91 9.24
C LEU A 129 -2.62 7.20 10.72
N CYS A 130 -2.87 8.46 11.04
CA CYS A 130 -3.10 8.93 12.40
C CYS A 130 -4.61 9.02 12.67
N ILE A 131 -5.13 8.18 13.57
CA ILE A 131 -6.56 8.04 13.83
C ILE A 131 -6.94 8.90 15.05
N ARG A 132 -7.91 9.80 14.87
CA ARG A 132 -8.44 10.66 15.94
C ARG A 132 -9.46 9.94 16.83
N SER A 133 -9.10 8.75 17.30
CA SER A 133 -9.93 8.01 18.25
C SER A 133 -9.06 7.16 19.16
N LYS A 134 -9.51 6.98 20.40
CA LYS A 134 -8.96 6.03 21.37
C LYS A 134 -9.89 4.83 21.58
N ASP A 135 -11.01 4.82 20.89
CA ASP A 135 -11.97 3.72 20.94
C ASP A 135 -11.50 2.54 20.09
N VAL A 136 -11.48 1.36 20.69
CA VAL A 136 -11.01 0.14 20.05
C VAL A 136 -11.88 -0.25 18.85
N ASP A 137 -13.20 -0.10 18.96
CA ASP A 137 -14.13 -0.46 17.90
C ASP A 137 -13.96 0.46 16.69
N GLU A 138 -13.79 1.76 16.92
CA GLU A 138 -13.56 2.75 15.87
C GLU A 138 -12.22 2.50 15.15
N ILE A 139 -11.14 2.24 15.89
CA ILE A 139 -9.82 1.96 15.31
C ILE A 139 -9.87 0.67 14.49
N VAL A 140 -10.40 -0.41 15.05
CA VAL A 140 -10.52 -1.71 14.37
C VAL A 140 -11.36 -1.59 13.11
N ASN A 141 -12.52 -0.92 13.19
CA ASN A 141 -13.39 -0.74 12.03
C ASN A 141 -12.73 0.12 10.94
N THR A 142 -12.03 1.20 11.32
CA THR A 142 -11.32 2.08 10.37
C THR A 142 -10.25 1.29 9.61
N VAL A 143 -9.39 0.57 10.32
CA VAL A 143 -8.31 -0.22 9.70
C VAL A 143 -8.89 -1.34 8.82
N ARG A 144 -9.92 -2.05 9.30
CA ARG A 144 -10.60 -3.10 8.54
C ARG A 144 -11.16 -2.58 7.20
N LEU A 145 -11.77 -1.41 7.20
CA LEU A 145 -12.32 -0.81 5.98
C LEU A 145 -11.22 -0.37 4.98
N LEU A 146 -10.04 0.00 5.46
CA LEU A 146 -8.91 0.41 4.66
C LEU A 146 -8.02 -0.76 4.20
N ALA A 147 -8.15 -1.94 4.81
CA ALA A 147 -7.26 -3.10 4.60
C ALA A 147 -7.13 -3.53 3.13
N GLY A 148 -8.17 -3.30 2.32
CA GLY A 148 -8.13 -3.59 0.89
C GLY A 148 -7.11 -2.78 0.07
N SER A 149 -6.58 -1.69 0.61
CA SER A 149 -5.59 -0.83 -0.04
C SER A 149 -4.14 -1.20 0.30
N PHE A 150 -3.93 -2.09 1.28
CA PHE A 150 -2.61 -2.37 1.83
C PHE A 150 -2.24 -3.85 1.74
N GLY A 151 -0.94 -4.11 1.68
CA GLY A 151 -0.35 -5.44 1.82
C GLY A 151 -0.08 -5.84 3.27
N GLY A 152 -0.13 -4.89 4.20
CA GLY A 152 0.04 -5.11 5.63
C GLY A 152 -0.22 -3.86 6.46
N VAL A 153 -0.32 -4.04 7.78
CA VAL A 153 -0.51 -2.95 8.75
C VAL A 153 0.48 -3.08 9.88
N ASN A 154 1.23 -2.03 10.14
CA ASN A 154 2.03 -1.84 11.34
C ASN A 154 1.29 -0.90 12.30
N LEU A 155 0.93 -1.42 13.48
CA LEU A 155 0.39 -0.62 14.57
C LEU A 155 1.57 -0.06 15.37
N GLU A 156 1.56 1.25 15.64
CA GLU A 156 2.67 1.96 16.28
C GLU A 156 2.15 2.92 17.34
N ASP A 157 2.86 3.04 18.46
CA ASP A 157 2.61 4.04 19.51
C ASP A 157 1.16 4.05 20.05
N ILE A 158 0.50 2.89 20.08
CA ILE A 158 -0.81 2.69 20.70
C ILE A 158 -0.62 2.12 22.11
N SER A 159 -1.20 2.79 23.10
CA SER A 159 -1.00 2.42 24.50
C SER A 159 -1.55 1.03 24.86
N ALA A 160 -0.78 0.31 25.69
CA ALA A 160 -1.26 -0.90 26.34
C ALA A 160 -2.37 -0.55 27.38
N PRO A 161 -3.36 -1.44 27.64
CA PRO A 161 -3.52 -2.78 27.03
C PRO A 161 -4.27 -2.79 25.69
N ARG A 162 -4.79 -1.62 25.22
CA ARG A 162 -5.63 -1.52 24.01
C ARG A 162 -4.93 -2.03 22.74
N CYS A 163 -3.63 -1.79 22.61
CA CYS A 163 -2.85 -2.25 21.47
C CYS A 163 -2.96 -3.77 21.25
N PHE A 164 -2.99 -4.58 22.29
CA PHE A 164 -3.12 -6.03 22.20
C PHE A 164 -4.51 -6.46 21.69
N GLU A 165 -5.56 -5.78 22.18
CA GLU A 165 -6.92 -6.06 21.74
C GLU A 165 -7.12 -5.66 20.29
N ILE A 166 -6.64 -4.46 19.91
CA ILE A 166 -6.71 -3.96 18.52
C ILE A 166 -6.00 -4.92 17.57
N GLU A 167 -4.76 -5.30 17.88
CA GLU A 167 -3.98 -6.22 17.04
C GLU A 167 -4.68 -7.58 16.90
N LYS A 168 -5.16 -8.15 18.01
CA LYS A 168 -5.87 -9.43 17.99
C LYS A 168 -7.10 -9.38 17.08
N ARG A 169 -7.95 -8.38 17.29
CA ARG A 169 -9.21 -8.23 16.54
C ARG A 169 -8.96 -7.97 15.05
N LEU A 170 -7.93 -7.19 14.71
CA LEU A 170 -7.55 -6.96 13.34
C LEU A 170 -7.02 -8.23 12.65
N LYS A 171 -6.26 -9.06 13.36
CA LYS A 171 -5.83 -10.37 12.85
C LYS A 171 -7.00 -11.33 12.59
N GLU A 172 -8.09 -11.19 13.32
CA GLU A 172 -9.31 -12.01 13.15
C GLU A 172 -10.18 -11.53 11.98
N CYS A 173 -10.15 -10.24 11.65
CA CYS A 173 -11.07 -9.64 10.65
C CYS A 173 -10.42 -9.16 9.36
N CYS A 174 -9.09 -9.18 9.26
CA CYS A 174 -8.33 -8.78 8.07
C CYS A 174 -7.60 -9.99 7.48
N ASP A 175 -7.49 -10.02 6.14
CA ASP A 175 -6.80 -11.05 5.37
C ASP A 175 -5.34 -10.68 5.04
N ILE A 176 -4.82 -9.62 5.66
CA ILE A 176 -3.45 -9.12 5.50
C ILE A 176 -2.68 -9.19 6.83
N PRO A 177 -1.34 -9.24 6.80
CA PRO A 177 -0.51 -9.20 8.01
C PRO A 177 -0.79 -7.96 8.86
N ILE A 178 -1.05 -8.19 10.16
CA ILE A 178 -1.22 -7.16 11.17
C ILE A 178 -0.16 -7.37 12.25
N PHE A 179 0.53 -6.31 12.63
CA PHE A 179 1.65 -6.37 13.56
C PHE A 179 1.71 -5.12 14.43
N HIS A 180 1.95 -5.29 15.73
CA HIS A 180 2.22 -4.19 16.65
C HIS A 180 3.70 -4.18 17.00
N ASP A 181 4.44 -3.16 16.59
CA ASP A 181 5.89 -3.14 16.65
C ASP A 181 6.41 -2.99 18.09
N ASP A 182 5.93 -2.01 18.86
CA ASP A 182 6.43 -1.71 20.20
C ASP A 182 6.35 -2.88 21.18
N GLN A 183 5.36 -3.74 21.03
CA GLN A 183 5.10 -4.85 21.92
C GLN A 183 5.62 -6.16 21.34
N HIS A 184 5.00 -6.67 20.31
CA HIS A 184 5.35 -7.97 19.72
C HIS A 184 6.66 -7.91 18.92
N GLY A 185 6.92 -6.80 18.20
CA GLY A 185 8.20 -6.62 17.51
C GLY A 185 9.37 -6.59 18.47
N THR A 186 9.28 -5.80 19.50
CA THR A 186 10.31 -5.73 20.57
C THR A 186 10.48 -7.09 21.26
N ALA A 187 9.38 -7.81 21.53
CA ALA A 187 9.44 -9.14 22.13
C ALA A 187 10.20 -10.14 21.25
N VAL A 188 10.00 -10.11 19.93
CA VAL A 188 10.72 -10.99 18.97
C VAL A 188 12.22 -10.71 19.03
N VAL A 189 12.63 -9.44 19.01
CA VAL A 189 14.05 -9.05 19.07
C VAL A 189 14.68 -9.45 20.42
N CYS A 190 13.98 -9.21 21.53
CA CYS A 190 14.47 -9.58 22.86
C CYS A 190 14.61 -11.10 23.06
N LEU A 191 13.74 -11.89 22.42
CA LEU A 191 13.81 -13.36 22.48
C LEU A 191 14.91 -13.94 21.57
N ALA A 192 15.32 -13.21 20.54
CA ALA A 192 16.34 -13.64 19.58
C ALA A 192 17.78 -13.29 20.04
N ALA A 193 17.92 -12.40 21.04
CA ALA A 193 19.19 -11.97 21.60
C ALA A 193 19.66 -12.87 22.75
#